data_feabe1ec9505d1ab319ad5ab933b2f05
#
_entry.id   feabe1ec9505d1ab319ad5ab933b2f05
#
_cell.length_a   1.000
_cell.length_b   1.000
_cell.length_c   1.000
_cell.angle_alpha   90.00
_cell.angle_beta   90.00
_cell.angle_gamma   90.00
#
_symmetry.space_group_name_H-M   'P 1'
#
loop_
_entity.id
_entity.type
_entity.pdbx_description
1 polymer ?
#
loop_
_entity_poly.entity_id
_entity_poly.type
_entity_poly.pdbx_seq_one_letter_code
_entity_poly.pdbx_strand_id
1 'polypeptide(L)'
;MMSIVERPGARYVEVGGKRVATDSEGYLLDREQWSEEFARALAVQEGLTLTPAHWEVVRFLRDYYLEHGVQAQVRVMIRHFTDLWGPERGSNHHLHEMFPVGGPQKQGNRLAGLLRTKGEH
;
A
#
# COMPACT_ATOMS: atom_id res chain seq x y z
N MET A 1 -21.66 -17.04 -20.51
CA MET A 1 -21.27 -16.62 -19.95
C MET A 1 -20.83 -16.87 -18.84
N MET A 2 -20.18 -16.98 -18.62
CA MET A 2 -19.96 -17.21 -17.52
C MET A 2 -19.94 -16.24 -16.62
N SER A 3 -20.44 -16.37 -15.89
CA SER A 3 -20.50 -15.35 -14.98
C SER A 3 -19.31 -15.37 -14.10
N ILE A 4 -18.79 -14.22 -13.85
CA ILE A 4 -17.78 -14.07 -12.85
C ILE A 4 -18.48 -13.99 -11.53
N VAL A 5 -18.14 -14.91 -10.67
CA VAL A 5 -18.67 -14.86 -9.32
C VAL A 5 -17.84 -13.90 -8.52
N GLU A 6 -18.41 -12.75 -8.19
CA GLU A 6 -17.72 -11.76 -7.38
C GLU A 6 -17.92 -12.10 -5.92
N ARG A 7 -16.83 -12.02 -5.16
CA ARG A 7 -16.92 -12.27 -3.75
C ARG A 7 -17.64 -11.13 -3.06
N PRO A 8 -18.50 -11.40 -2.09
CA PRO A 8 -19.12 -10.33 -1.32
C PRO A 8 -18.05 -9.45 -0.70
N GLY A 9 -18.17 -8.14 -0.89
CA GLY A 9 -17.22 -7.19 -0.34
C GLY A 9 -15.96 -7.00 -1.15
N ALA A 10 -15.78 -7.77 -2.23
CA ALA A 10 -14.59 -7.61 -3.06
C ALA A 10 -14.67 -6.31 -3.84
N ARG A 11 -13.52 -5.70 -4.07
CA ARG A 11 -13.38 -4.52 -4.91
C ARG A 11 -12.40 -4.85 -6.03
N TYR A 12 -12.40 -4.00 -7.04
CA TYR A 12 -11.56 -4.23 -8.22
C TYR A 12 -10.84 -2.95 -8.60
N VAL A 13 -9.60 -3.12 -9.06
CA VAL A 13 -8.79 -2.03 -9.58
C VAL A 13 -8.53 -2.34 -11.05
N GLU A 14 -8.81 -1.38 -11.92
CA GLU A 14 -8.55 -1.53 -13.35
C GLU A 14 -7.08 -1.27 -13.62
N VAL A 15 -6.39 -2.27 -14.14
CA VAL A 15 -4.96 -2.19 -14.41
C VAL A 15 -4.71 -2.67 -15.83
N GLY A 16 -4.41 -1.75 -16.74
CA GLY A 16 -4.11 -2.09 -18.11
C GLY A 16 -5.24 -2.86 -18.81
N GLY A 17 -6.47 -2.49 -18.51
CA GLY A 17 -7.63 -3.14 -19.11
C GLY A 17 -8.08 -4.40 -18.40
N LYS A 18 -7.39 -4.80 -17.34
CA LYS A 18 -7.76 -5.96 -16.54
C LYS A 18 -8.29 -5.51 -15.19
N ARG A 19 -9.18 -6.32 -14.65
CA ARG A 19 -9.70 -6.08 -13.30
C ARG A 19 -8.90 -6.92 -12.32
N VAL A 20 -8.27 -6.25 -11.38
CA VAL A 20 -7.47 -6.91 -10.34
C VAL A 20 -8.26 -6.86 -9.02
N ALA A 21 -8.49 -8.02 -8.43
CA ALA A 21 -9.34 -8.11 -7.25
C ALA A 21 -8.60 -7.73 -5.97
N THR A 22 -9.31 -6.99 -5.11
CA THR A 22 -8.84 -6.67 -3.76
C THR A 22 -9.93 -7.05 -2.78
N ASP A 23 -9.59 -6.99 -1.49
CA ASP A 23 -10.63 -7.13 -0.47
C ASP A 23 -11.42 -5.80 -0.37
N SER A 24 -12.35 -5.76 0.57
CA SER A 24 -13.22 -4.58 0.73
C SER A 24 -12.47 -3.32 1.12
N GLU A 25 -11.26 -3.44 1.63
CA GLU A 25 -10.44 -2.30 2.04
C GLU A 25 -9.38 -1.92 1.01
N GLY A 26 -9.25 -2.71 -0.05
CA GLY A 26 -8.29 -2.41 -1.11
C GLY A 26 -6.98 -3.18 -1.02
N TYR A 27 -6.90 -4.16 -0.14
CA TYR A 27 -5.71 -5.01 -0.09
C TYR A 27 -5.78 -6.06 -1.19
N LEU A 28 -4.69 -6.18 -1.93
CA LEU A 28 -4.60 -7.10 -3.05
C LEU A 28 -4.77 -8.55 -2.59
N LEU A 29 -5.62 -9.30 -3.28
CA LEU A 29 -5.85 -10.69 -2.91
C LEU A 29 -4.73 -11.61 -3.35
N ASP A 30 -4.12 -11.32 -4.50
CA ASP A 30 -3.00 -12.10 -5.04
C ASP A 30 -1.81 -11.18 -5.21
N ARG A 31 -0.82 -11.33 -4.33
CA ARG A 31 0.35 -10.45 -4.34
C ARG A 31 1.14 -10.50 -5.64
N GLU A 32 1.02 -11.61 -6.39
CA GLU A 32 1.74 -11.73 -7.66
C GLU A 32 1.16 -10.81 -8.73
N GLN A 33 -0.03 -10.30 -8.52
CA GLN A 33 -0.65 -9.36 -9.45
C GLN A 33 -0.21 -7.92 -9.22
N TRP A 34 0.66 -7.68 -8.25
CA TRP A 34 1.12 -6.32 -8.00
C TRP A 34 1.99 -5.81 -9.14
N SER A 35 1.81 -4.53 -9.44
CA SER A 35 2.65 -3.80 -10.37
C SER A 35 2.62 -2.33 -9.98
N GLU A 36 3.56 -1.56 -10.53
CA GLU A 36 3.50 -0.11 -10.31
C GLU A 36 2.21 0.48 -10.85
N GLU A 37 1.70 -0.11 -11.95
CA GLU A 37 0.43 0.35 -12.51
C GLU A 37 -0.73 0.09 -11.55
N PHE A 38 -0.71 -1.05 -10.86
CA PHE A 38 -1.70 -1.32 -9.82
C PHE A 38 -1.64 -0.23 -8.74
N ALA A 39 -0.42 0.09 -8.26
CA ALA A 39 -0.27 1.09 -7.22
C ALA A 39 -0.81 2.44 -7.68
N ARG A 40 -0.52 2.84 -8.92
CA ARG A 40 -1.03 4.09 -9.46
C ARG A 40 -2.55 4.10 -9.55
N ALA A 41 -3.12 3.00 -10.03
CA ALA A 41 -4.58 2.90 -10.18
C ALA A 41 -5.26 2.92 -8.81
N LEU A 42 -4.71 2.22 -7.83
CA LEU A 42 -5.27 2.23 -6.48
C LEU A 42 -5.17 3.63 -5.88
N ALA A 43 -4.04 4.30 -6.08
CA ALA A 43 -3.86 5.67 -5.58
C ALA A 43 -4.94 6.59 -6.14
N VAL A 44 -5.26 6.47 -7.43
CA VAL A 44 -6.34 7.26 -8.02
C VAL A 44 -7.66 6.99 -7.32
N GLN A 45 -7.96 5.73 -7.07
CA GLN A 45 -9.20 5.38 -6.36
C GLN A 45 -9.25 5.98 -4.96
N GLU A 46 -8.10 6.08 -4.30
CA GLU A 46 -8.03 6.61 -2.94
C GLU A 46 -7.80 8.12 -2.88
N GLY A 47 -7.73 8.76 -4.05
CA GLY A 47 -7.56 10.21 -4.10
C GLY A 47 -6.15 10.67 -3.76
N LEU A 48 -5.17 9.81 -3.94
CA LEU A 48 -3.79 10.11 -3.58
C LEU A 48 -2.94 10.33 -4.82
N THR A 49 -2.16 11.41 -4.82
CA THR A 49 -1.17 11.66 -5.86
C THR A 49 0.17 11.10 -5.40
N LEU A 50 0.72 10.16 -6.15
CA LEU A 50 2.00 9.55 -5.79
C LEU A 50 3.15 10.43 -6.22
N THR A 51 3.97 10.84 -5.27
CA THR A 51 5.20 11.59 -5.50
C THR A 51 6.38 10.63 -5.42
N PRO A 52 7.59 11.08 -5.81
CA PRO A 52 8.77 10.22 -5.61
C PRO A 52 8.94 9.75 -4.17
N ALA A 53 8.58 10.60 -3.19
CA ALA A 53 8.67 10.20 -1.78
C ALA A 53 7.71 9.05 -1.47
N HIS A 54 6.50 9.09 -2.03
CA HIS A 54 5.56 7.98 -1.86
C HIS A 54 6.13 6.68 -2.43
N TRP A 55 6.76 6.76 -3.61
CA TRP A 55 7.37 5.58 -4.20
C TRP A 55 8.52 5.02 -3.35
N GLU A 56 9.28 5.90 -2.69
CA GLU A 56 10.32 5.42 -1.79
C GLU A 56 9.72 4.61 -0.64
N VAL A 57 8.58 5.08 -0.11
CA VAL A 57 7.91 4.34 0.96
C VAL A 57 7.38 3.00 0.45
N VAL A 58 6.75 2.99 -0.71
CA VAL A 58 6.23 1.75 -1.30
C VAL A 58 7.36 0.74 -1.50
N ARG A 59 8.48 1.19 -2.07
CA ARG A 59 9.63 0.30 -2.28
C ARG A 59 10.20 -0.20 -0.98
N PHE A 60 10.30 0.67 0.01
CA PHE A 60 10.79 0.26 1.33
C PHE A 60 9.90 -0.85 1.92
N LEU A 61 8.59 -0.68 1.83
CA LEU A 61 7.66 -1.66 2.39
C LEU A 61 7.78 -3.00 1.68
N ARG A 62 7.91 -2.99 0.37
CA ARG A 62 8.07 -4.23 -0.40
C ARG A 62 9.39 -4.92 -0.07
N ASP A 63 10.47 -4.15 -0.04
CA ASP A 63 11.80 -4.70 0.25
C ASP A 63 11.87 -5.25 1.67
N TYR A 64 11.28 -4.53 2.61
CA TYR A 64 11.24 -5.00 4.00
C TYR A 64 10.51 -6.34 4.10
N TYR A 65 9.37 -6.45 3.42
CA TYR A 65 8.62 -7.70 3.46
C TYR A 65 9.42 -8.86 2.84
N LEU A 66 10.09 -8.59 1.72
CA LEU A 66 10.90 -9.63 1.09
C LEU A 66 12.04 -10.08 1.98
N GLU A 67 12.63 -9.16 2.73
CA GLU A 67 13.77 -9.47 3.59
C GLU A 67 13.33 -10.15 4.90
N HIS A 68 12.24 -9.71 5.48
CA HIS A 68 11.87 -10.13 6.83
C HIS A 68 10.66 -11.06 6.90
N GLY A 69 9.91 -11.20 5.82
CA GLY A 69 8.71 -12.05 5.80
C GLY A 69 7.51 -11.48 6.53
N VAL A 70 7.62 -10.26 7.02
CA VAL A 70 6.53 -9.56 7.70
C VAL A 70 6.52 -8.12 7.26
N GLN A 71 5.40 -7.44 7.47
CA GLN A 71 5.27 -6.03 7.12
C GLN A 71 5.96 -5.16 8.16
N ALA A 72 6.50 -4.03 7.71
CA ALA A 72 7.16 -3.08 8.60
C ALA A 72 6.13 -2.40 9.51
N GLN A 73 6.48 -2.29 10.79
CA GLN A 73 5.65 -1.52 11.72
C GLN A 73 5.92 -0.03 11.53
N VAL A 74 4.95 0.79 11.95
CA VAL A 74 5.06 2.24 11.78
C VAL A 74 6.36 2.78 12.40
N ARG A 75 6.73 2.28 13.59
CA ARG A 75 7.97 2.77 14.23
C ARG A 75 9.21 2.45 13.41
N VAL A 76 9.20 1.34 12.68
CA VAL A 76 10.31 0.99 11.79
C VAL A 76 10.36 1.96 10.62
N MET A 77 9.18 2.30 10.06
CA MET A 77 9.09 3.27 8.98
C MET A 77 9.61 4.64 9.45
N ILE A 78 9.18 5.08 10.63
CA ILE A 78 9.59 6.36 11.17
C ILE A 78 11.11 6.39 11.34
N ARG A 79 11.69 5.35 11.90
CA ARG A 79 13.14 5.29 12.08
C ARG A 79 13.87 5.39 10.74
N HIS A 80 13.43 4.58 9.78
CA HIS A 80 14.07 4.55 8.46
C HIS A 80 14.02 5.91 7.78
N PHE A 81 12.83 6.52 7.75
CA PHE A 81 12.66 7.76 7.01
C PHE A 81 13.16 8.98 7.78
N THR A 82 13.21 8.91 9.10
CA THR A 82 13.91 9.93 9.88
C THR A 82 15.39 9.94 9.55
N ASP A 83 16.00 8.76 9.45
CA ASP A 83 17.40 8.66 9.08
C ASP A 83 17.66 9.14 7.66
N LEU A 84 16.72 8.87 6.75
CA LEU A 84 16.91 9.18 5.34
C LEU A 84 16.51 10.61 5.00
N TRP A 85 15.41 11.11 5.54
CA TRP A 85 14.82 12.40 5.17
C TRP A 85 14.92 13.46 6.25
N GLY A 86 15.36 13.10 7.45
CA GLY A 86 15.40 13.99 8.58
C GLY A 86 14.18 13.86 9.47
N PRO A 87 14.26 14.41 10.70
CA PRO A 87 13.24 14.15 11.73
C PRO A 87 11.87 14.72 11.40
N GLU A 88 11.79 15.80 10.63
CA GLU A 88 10.48 16.35 10.29
C GLU A 88 9.79 15.52 9.23
N ARG A 89 10.49 15.19 8.15
CA ARG A 89 9.90 14.47 7.02
C ARG A 89 9.70 12.99 7.31
N GLY A 90 10.47 12.43 8.24
CA GLY A 90 10.28 11.04 8.66
C GLY A 90 9.37 10.87 9.85
N SER A 91 8.78 11.94 10.35
CA SER A 91 7.95 11.89 11.55
C SER A 91 6.64 11.15 11.29
N ASN A 92 6.06 10.67 12.38
CA ASN A 92 4.74 10.05 12.33
C ASN A 92 3.71 10.99 11.70
N HIS A 93 3.75 12.26 12.10
CA HIS A 93 2.83 13.27 11.60
C HIS A 93 2.96 13.43 10.08
N HIS A 94 4.19 13.59 9.60
CA HIS A 94 4.41 13.79 8.16
C HIS A 94 4.03 12.55 7.35
N LEU A 95 4.38 11.37 7.85
CA LEU A 95 4.02 10.13 7.15
C LEU A 95 2.51 9.94 7.07
N HIS A 96 1.78 10.35 8.11
CA HIS A 96 0.32 10.29 8.07
C HIS A 96 -0.27 11.33 7.12
N GLU A 97 0.39 12.46 6.94
CA GLU A 97 -0.04 13.43 5.94
C GLU A 97 0.18 12.89 4.53
N MET A 98 1.27 12.17 4.30
CA MET A 98 1.55 11.57 3.00
C MET A 98 0.54 10.47 2.65
N PHE A 99 0.04 9.77 3.65
CA PHE A 99 -0.86 8.63 3.46
C PHE A 99 -2.13 8.85 4.28
N PRO A 100 -3.00 9.77 3.81
CA PRO A 100 -4.14 10.19 4.65
C PRO A 100 -5.25 9.15 4.77
N VAL A 101 -5.27 8.13 3.90
CA VAL A 101 -6.34 7.14 3.93
C VAL A 101 -5.86 5.92 4.70
N GLY A 102 -5.81 6.04 6.00
CA GLY A 102 -5.47 4.94 6.91
C GLY A 102 -4.06 4.99 7.47
N GLY A 103 -3.23 5.94 7.03
CA GLY A 103 -1.88 6.10 7.55
C GLY A 103 -0.83 5.36 6.74
N PRO A 104 0.45 5.59 7.06
CA PRO A 104 1.54 5.07 6.22
C PRO A 104 1.62 3.55 6.20
N GLN A 105 1.25 2.88 7.27
CA GLN A 105 1.30 1.42 7.28
C GLN A 105 0.16 0.83 6.47
N LYS A 106 -1.08 1.24 6.74
CA LYS A 106 -2.22 0.66 6.05
C LYS A 106 -2.26 1.04 4.58
N GLN A 107 -2.24 2.34 4.30
CA GLN A 107 -2.30 2.79 2.91
C GLN A 107 -1.03 2.41 2.17
N GLY A 108 0.12 2.52 2.81
CA GLY A 108 1.38 2.11 2.20
C GLY A 108 1.36 0.63 1.83
N ASN A 109 0.88 -0.23 2.72
CA ASN A 109 0.81 -1.67 2.44
C ASN A 109 -0.17 -1.98 1.31
N ARG A 110 -1.30 -1.28 1.24
CA ARG A 110 -2.22 -1.47 0.11
C ARG A 110 -1.55 -1.13 -1.21
N LEU A 111 -0.88 0.02 -1.25
CA LEU A 111 -0.18 0.46 -2.47
C LEU A 111 0.97 -0.46 -2.82
N ALA A 112 1.60 -1.05 -1.82
CA ALA A 112 2.72 -1.97 -2.01
C ALA A 112 2.29 -3.39 -2.36
N GLY A 113 0.98 -3.65 -2.39
CA GLY A 113 0.45 -4.96 -2.73
C GLY A 113 0.68 -6.00 -1.65
N LEU A 114 0.86 -5.58 -0.41
CA LEU A 114 1.06 -6.48 0.71
C LEU A 114 -0.26 -6.74 1.41
N LEU A 115 -0.28 -7.79 2.20
CA LEU A 115 -1.47 -8.15 2.95
C LEU A 115 -1.65 -7.22 4.14
N ARG A 116 -2.86 -7.28 4.72
CA ARG A 116 -3.13 -6.53 5.94
C ARG A 116 -2.17 -6.96 7.03
N THR A 117 -1.69 -6.00 7.83
CA THR A 117 -0.77 -6.30 8.91
C THR A 117 -1.50 -7.10 9.99
N LYS A 118 -0.82 -8.12 10.48
CA LYS A 118 -1.35 -8.91 11.57
C LYS A 118 -1.47 -8.04 12.80
N GLY A 119 -2.59 -8.09 13.47
CA GLY A 119 -2.82 -7.27 14.65
C GLY A 119 -3.48 -5.93 14.38
N GLU A 120 -3.74 -5.61 13.13
CA GLU A 120 -4.55 -4.43 12.80
C GLU A 120 -6.00 -4.74 13.08
N HIS A 121 -6.63 -3.88 13.78
CA HIS A 121 -8.03 -4.07 14.11
C HIS A 121 -8.82 -2.79 13.95
#